data_565a3a7269717a1b9ce303aada777281
#
_entry.id   565a3a7269717a1b9ce303aada777281
#
_cell.length_a   1.000
_cell.length_b   1.000
_cell.length_c   1.000
_cell.angle_alpha   90.00
_cell.angle_beta   90.00
_cell.angle_gamma   90.00
#
_symmetry.space_group_name_H-M   'P 1'
#
loop_
_entity.id
_entity.type
_entity.pdbx_description
1 polymer ?
#
loop_
_entity_poly.entity_id
_entity_poly.type
_entity_poly.pdbx_seq_one_letter_code
_entity_poly.pdbx_strand_id
1 'polypeptide(L)'
;QVIGAGCGRTGTASLKAALEILGFPCYHMFEVVKHGHASWWHKAFTVGPADWGEPFDGFRATVDFPAAVAYPELMQRYPKAKVILSTRKSDSWAASVMETIWSPQGKERSWVGAPWNISFQRMGNAFRARFFRDADGGLTSGAIDDSEQLQALFNKWNAEVKAAVDPSRLLIFEVSQGWEPLCAFLGVPVPDVPFPRVNDTTEMKERIRAAHRHYI
;
A
#
# COMPACT_ATOMS: atom_id res chain seq x y z
N GLN A 1 -5.22 -16.52 -3.66
CA GLN A 1 -4.49 -15.26 -3.80
C GLN A 1 -5.25 -14.14 -3.11
N VAL A 2 -4.54 -13.15 -2.60
CA VAL A 2 -5.09 -12.01 -1.87
C VAL A 2 -4.53 -10.72 -2.45
N ILE A 3 -5.38 -9.76 -2.78
CA ILE A 3 -5.01 -8.44 -3.28
C ILE A 3 -5.37 -7.41 -2.21
N GLY A 4 -4.38 -6.72 -1.67
CA GLY A 4 -4.60 -5.57 -0.79
C GLY A 4 -4.82 -4.31 -1.60
N ALA A 5 -6.00 -3.71 -1.46
CA ALA A 5 -6.37 -2.44 -2.09
C ALA A 5 -6.33 -1.25 -1.11
N GLY A 6 -5.94 -1.47 0.14
CA GLY A 6 -5.84 -0.41 1.14
C GLY A 6 -4.59 0.45 0.98
N CYS A 7 -4.74 1.74 1.26
CA CYS A 7 -3.65 2.70 1.23
C CYS A 7 -2.54 2.35 2.23
N GLY A 8 -1.33 2.77 1.94
CA GLY A 8 -0.25 2.79 2.94
C GLY A 8 -0.69 3.53 4.21
N ARG A 9 -0.15 3.18 5.36
CA ARG A 9 -0.52 3.71 6.69
C ARG A 9 -1.88 3.27 7.23
N THR A 10 -2.49 2.25 6.65
CA THR A 10 -3.70 1.58 7.19
C THR A 10 -3.37 0.30 7.97
N GLY A 11 -2.13 0.13 8.43
CA GLY A 11 -1.67 -1.08 9.11
C GLY A 11 -1.19 -2.18 8.15
N THR A 12 -0.78 -1.81 6.94
CA THR A 12 -0.36 -2.75 5.88
C THR A 12 0.80 -3.66 6.29
N ALA A 13 1.73 -3.18 7.13
CA ALA A 13 2.82 -4.03 7.64
C ALA A 13 2.33 -5.10 8.63
N SER A 14 1.38 -4.76 9.50
CA SER A 14 0.72 -5.74 10.38
C SER A 14 -0.10 -6.75 9.57
N LEU A 15 -0.82 -6.28 8.55
CA LEU A 15 -1.58 -7.16 7.66
C LEU A 15 -0.65 -8.08 6.85
N LYS A 16 0.50 -7.58 6.37
CA LYS A 16 1.54 -8.41 5.74
C LYS A 16 1.97 -9.53 6.66
N ALA A 17 2.38 -9.20 7.89
CA ALA A 17 2.83 -10.19 8.86
C ALA A 17 1.72 -11.21 9.19
N ALA A 18 0.47 -10.75 9.31
CA ALA A 18 -0.68 -11.63 9.53
C ALA A 18 -0.90 -12.60 8.37
N LEU A 19 -0.86 -12.11 7.13
CA LEU A 19 -1.00 -12.94 5.93
C LEU A 19 0.13 -13.99 5.84
N GLU A 20 1.35 -13.62 6.19
CA GLU A 20 2.50 -14.54 6.19
C GLU A 20 2.36 -15.65 7.24
N ILE A 21 1.88 -15.32 8.45
CA ILE A 21 1.53 -16.32 9.48
C ILE A 21 0.46 -17.30 8.97
N LEU A 22 -0.50 -16.81 8.19
CA LEU A 22 -1.55 -17.63 7.59
C LEU A 22 -1.10 -18.41 6.33
N GLY A 23 0.20 -18.38 5.98
CA GLY A 23 0.75 -19.12 4.84
C GLY A 23 0.53 -18.43 3.49
N PHE A 24 0.34 -17.11 3.48
CA PHE A 24 0.29 -16.28 2.27
C PHE A 24 1.53 -15.38 2.20
N PRO A 25 2.66 -15.79 1.62
CA PRO A 25 3.80 -14.90 1.38
C PRO A 25 3.32 -13.60 0.74
N CYS A 26 3.67 -12.45 1.34
CA CYS A 26 2.99 -11.20 1.06
C CYS A 26 3.95 -10.12 0.54
N TYR A 27 3.70 -9.65 -0.67
CA TYR A 27 4.39 -8.54 -1.28
C TYR A 27 3.97 -7.19 -0.66
N HIS A 28 4.93 -6.31 -0.43
CA HIS A 28 4.76 -5.01 0.22
C HIS A 28 5.80 -4.02 -0.32
N MET A 29 5.73 -2.74 0.00
CA MET A 29 6.79 -1.78 -0.32
C MET A 29 8.18 -2.27 0.14
N PHE A 30 8.27 -3.04 1.22
CA PHE A 30 9.53 -3.62 1.67
C PHE A 30 10.15 -4.55 0.63
N GLU A 31 9.34 -5.30 -0.09
CA GLU A 31 9.79 -6.20 -1.16
C GLU A 31 10.23 -5.42 -2.40
N VAL A 32 9.60 -4.27 -2.69
CA VAL A 32 10.05 -3.36 -3.75
C VAL A 32 11.49 -2.91 -3.52
N VAL A 33 11.79 -2.53 -2.27
CA VAL A 33 13.15 -2.11 -1.87
C VAL A 33 14.11 -3.29 -1.94
N LYS A 34 13.74 -4.39 -1.29
CA LYS A 34 14.57 -5.60 -1.16
C LYS A 34 14.98 -6.21 -2.51
N HIS A 35 14.06 -6.24 -3.46
CA HIS A 35 14.27 -6.87 -4.77
C HIS A 35 14.59 -5.88 -5.89
N GLY A 36 14.66 -4.57 -5.59
CA GLY A 36 14.97 -3.56 -6.61
C GLY A 36 13.88 -3.33 -7.65
N HIS A 37 12.62 -3.62 -7.33
CA HIS A 37 11.49 -3.59 -8.29
C HIS A 37 11.00 -2.17 -8.66
N ALA A 38 11.64 -1.11 -8.18
CA ALA A 38 11.20 0.27 -8.45
C ALA A 38 11.14 0.61 -9.95
N SER A 39 12.12 0.16 -10.74
CA SER A 39 12.14 0.37 -12.18
C SER A 39 11.01 -0.38 -12.89
N TRP A 40 10.70 -1.60 -12.44
CA TRP A 40 9.58 -2.38 -12.94
C TRP A 40 8.25 -1.66 -12.70
N TRP A 41 8.01 -1.19 -11.47
CA TRP A 41 6.79 -0.46 -11.11
C TRP A 41 6.64 0.85 -11.87
N HIS A 42 7.75 1.59 -12.07
CA HIS A 42 7.73 2.79 -12.92
C HIS A 42 7.25 2.45 -14.34
N LYS A 43 7.82 1.42 -14.96
CA LYS A 43 7.44 0.97 -16.30
C LYS A 43 5.98 0.51 -16.34
N ALA A 44 5.55 -0.29 -15.36
CA ALA A 44 4.18 -0.78 -15.28
C ALA A 44 3.14 0.35 -15.20
N PHE A 45 3.45 1.45 -14.52
CA PHE A 45 2.55 2.58 -14.38
C PHE A 45 2.61 3.58 -15.55
N THR A 46 3.66 3.62 -16.34
CA THR A 46 3.84 4.61 -17.43
C THR A 46 3.58 4.04 -18.81
N VAL A 47 4.00 2.81 -19.07
CA VAL A 47 3.93 2.18 -20.40
C VAL A 47 2.88 1.07 -20.44
N GLY A 48 2.46 0.59 -19.28
CA GLY A 48 1.66 -0.61 -19.11
C GLY A 48 2.51 -1.83 -18.82
N PRO A 49 1.91 -2.88 -18.24
CA PRO A 49 2.65 -4.05 -17.80
C PRO A 49 3.02 -4.94 -18.97
N ALA A 50 4.22 -5.52 -18.90
CA ALA A 50 4.57 -6.68 -19.71
C ALA A 50 3.85 -7.92 -19.14
N ASP A 51 4.00 -8.20 -17.87
CA ASP A 51 3.23 -9.22 -17.12
C ASP A 51 3.05 -8.76 -15.67
N TRP A 52 1.79 -8.67 -15.24
CA TRP A 52 1.46 -8.35 -13.83
C TRP A 52 1.84 -9.47 -12.86
N GLY A 53 2.26 -10.63 -13.35
CA GLY A 53 2.75 -11.74 -12.52
C GLY A 53 4.21 -11.59 -12.10
N GLU A 54 5.03 -10.90 -12.88
CA GLU A 54 6.49 -10.88 -12.75
C GLU A 54 7.00 -10.48 -11.35
N PRO A 55 6.56 -9.39 -10.70
CA PRO A 55 7.08 -9.02 -9.39
C PRO A 55 6.52 -9.87 -8.24
N PHE A 56 5.53 -10.71 -8.52
CA PHE A 56 4.82 -11.49 -7.50
C PHE A 56 5.19 -12.97 -7.52
N ASP A 57 6.24 -13.35 -8.24
CA ASP A 57 6.72 -14.73 -8.18
C ASP A 57 7.12 -15.12 -6.75
N GLY A 58 6.60 -16.25 -6.28
CA GLY A 58 6.71 -16.69 -4.89
C GLY A 58 5.76 -16.02 -3.89
N PHE A 59 4.99 -15.00 -4.30
CA PHE A 59 4.00 -14.35 -3.45
C PHE A 59 2.57 -14.84 -3.74
N ARG A 60 1.76 -14.92 -2.68
CA ARG A 60 0.35 -15.28 -2.73
C ARG A 60 -0.58 -14.15 -2.31
N ALA A 61 -0.01 -13.10 -1.74
CA ALA A 61 -0.71 -11.91 -1.30
C ALA A 61 0.08 -10.65 -1.66
N THR A 62 -0.60 -9.53 -1.77
CA THR A 62 0.01 -8.20 -1.88
C THR A 62 -0.75 -7.20 -1.04
N VAL A 63 -0.04 -6.28 -0.40
CA VAL A 63 -0.59 -5.16 0.35
C VAL A 63 0.30 -3.93 0.19
N ASP A 64 -0.21 -2.75 0.55
CA ASP A 64 0.54 -1.50 0.49
C ASP A 64 0.82 -1.01 -0.94
N PHE A 65 1.36 0.17 -1.03
CA PHE A 65 1.87 0.74 -2.27
C PHE A 65 3.16 0.03 -2.72
N PRO A 66 3.45 -0.05 -4.02
CA PRO A 66 2.65 0.42 -5.14
C PRO A 66 1.52 -0.53 -5.58
N ALA A 67 1.51 -1.78 -5.09
CA ALA A 67 0.60 -2.82 -5.54
C ALA A 67 -0.89 -2.47 -5.31
N ALA A 68 -1.20 -1.78 -4.22
CA ALA A 68 -2.57 -1.37 -3.93
C ALA A 68 -3.19 -0.52 -5.05
N VAL A 69 -2.39 0.31 -5.74
CA VAL A 69 -2.89 1.16 -6.84
C VAL A 69 -3.13 0.37 -8.13
N ALA A 70 -2.51 -0.80 -8.23
CA ALA A 70 -2.69 -1.71 -9.36
C ALA A 70 -3.79 -2.77 -9.10
N TYR A 71 -4.61 -2.62 -8.03
CA TYR A 71 -5.62 -3.62 -7.70
C TYR A 71 -6.57 -3.95 -8.87
N PRO A 72 -6.97 -3.00 -9.74
CA PRO A 72 -7.86 -3.33 -10.86
C PRO A 72 -7.22 -4.29 -11.85
N GLU A 73 -5.96 -4.04 -12.22
CA GLU A 73 -5.20 -4.89 -13.14
C GLU A 73 -4.89 -6.25 -12.50
N LEU A 74 -4.57 -6.25 -11.20
CA LEU A 74 -4.35 -7.49 -10.46
C LEU A 74 -5.63 -8.31 -10.35
N MET A 75 -6.80 -7.70 -10.21
CA MET A 75 -8.08 -8.42 -10.24
C MET A 75 -8.37 -9.04 -11.62
N GLN A 76 -7.96 -8.40 -12.70
CA GLN A 76 -8.06 -8.96 -14.04
C GLN A 76 -7.11 -10.16 -14.23
N ARG A 77 -5.88 -10.03 -13.75
CA ARG A 77 -4.86 -11.09 -13.81
C ARG A 77 -5.20 -12.29 -12.91
N TYR A 78 -5.84 -12.02 -11.76
CA TYR A 78 -6.23 -13.00 -10.74
C TYR A 78 -7.73 -12.93 -10.42
N PRO A 79 -8.61 -13.37 -11.33
CA PRO A 79 -10.05 -13.13 -11.22
C PRO A 79 -10.71 -13.81 -10.02
N LYS A 80 -10.07 -14.81 -9.41
CA LYS A 80 -10.54 -15.49 -8.19
C LYS A 80 -9.92 -14.96 -6.90
N ALA A 81 -9.03 -13.97 -6.97
CA ALA A 81 -8.39 -13.43 -5.78
C ALA A 81 -9.40 -12.73 -4.86
N LYS A 82 -9.24 -12.89 -3.57
CA LYS A 82 -9.93 -12.11 -2.55
C LYS A 82 -9.27 -10.75 -2.42
N VAL A 83 -10.06 -9.71 -2.17
CA VAL A 83 -9.57 -8.33 -2.03
C VAL A 83 -9.74 -7.87 -0.59
N ILE A 84 -8.71 -7.28 -0.02
CA ILE A 84 -8.74 -6.69 1.32
C ILE A 84 -8.53 -5.19 1.20
N LEU A 85 -9.53 -4.42 1.56
CA LEU A 85 -9.43 -2.98 1.74
C LEU A 85 -9.08 -2.69 3.19
N SER A 86 -7.78 -2.60 3.49
CA SER A 86 -7.36 -2.16 4.82
C SER A 86 -7.66 -0.68 4.99
N THR A 87 -8.31 -0.33 6.09
CA THR A 87 -8.80 1.03 6.34
C THR A 87 -8.60 1.44 7.79
N ARG A 88 -8.87 2.71 8.08
CA ARG A 88 -8.90 3.34 9.40
C ARG A 88 -9.68 4.65 9.31
N LYS A 89 -9.83 5.37 10.43
CA LYS A 89 -10.40 6.72 10.42
C LYS A 89 -9.57 7.65 9.52
N SER A 90 -10.23 8.44 8.68
CA SER A 90 -9.57 9.29 7.67
C SER A 90 -8.68 10.38 8.27
N ASP A 91 -9.10 10.97 9.41
CA ASP A 91 -8.31 11.95 10.17
C ASP A 91 -7.00 11.33 10.69
N SER A 92 -7.09 10.15 11.29
CA SER A 92 -5.94 9.40 11.78
C SER A 92 -5.02 8.93 10.65
N TRP A 93 -5.58 8.62 9.48
CA TRP A 93 -4.79 8.28 8.29
C TRP A 93 -4.03 9.51 7.78
N ALA A 94 -4.72 10.65 7.61
CA ALA A 94 -4.11 11.89 7.14
C ALA A 94 -2.97 12.34 8.07
N ALA A 95 -3.19 12.35 9.38
CA ALA A 95 -2.16 12.66 10.36
C ALA A 95 -0.93 11.75 10.22
N SER A 96 -1.15 10.42 10.13
CA SER A 96 -0.04 9.46 9.96
C SER A 96 0.73 9.64 8.65
N VAL A 97 0.06 10.00 7.57
CA VAL A 97 0.69 10.28 6.27
C VAL A 97 1.53 11.54 6.33
N MET A 98 1.00 12.62 6.89
CA MET A 98 1.71 13.90 7.05
C MET A 98 2.93 13.77 7.97
N GLU A 99 2.86 12.94 9.01
CA GLU A 99 3.98 12.72 9.91
C GLU A 99 5.10 11.83 9.34
N THR A 100 4.81 11.03 8.31
CA THR A 100 5.75 10.02 7.81
C THR A 100 6.11 10.21 6.35
N ILE A 101 5.27 9.72 5.45
CA ILE A 101 5.57 9.63 4.02
C ILE A 101 5.37 10.96 3.27
N TRP A 102 4.64 11.90 3.89
CA TRP A 102 4.31 13.22 3.33
C TRP A 102 4.72 14.39 4.22
N SER A 103 5.61 14.20 5.17
CA SER A 103 6.04 15.30 6.03
C SER A 103 6.74 16.38 5.18
N PRO A 104 6.52 17.69 5.45
CA PRO A 104 7.24 18.77 4.80
C PRO A 104 8.77 18.64 4.97
N GLN A 105 9.20 18.12 6.12
CA GLN A 105 10.59 17.73 6.36
C GLN A 105 10.99 16.46 5.62
N GLY A 106 10.04 15.63 5.21
CA GLY A 106 10.22 14.44 4.38
C GLY A 106 10.17 14.70 2.88
N LYS A 107 9.74 15.90 2.44
CA LYS A 107 9.80 16.28 1.00
C LYS A 107 11.25 16.30 0.49
N GLU A 108 12.20 16.65 1.36
CA GLU A 108 13.62 16.61 1.05
C GLU A 108 14.32 15.31 1.48
N ARG A 109 13.66 14.49 2.30
CA ARG A 109 14.25 13.34 2.99
C ARG A 109 13.45 12.05 2.93
N SER A 110 12.31 12.00 2.22
CA SER A 110 11.63 10.72 2.06
C SER A 110 12.48 9.80 1.19
N TRP A 111 12.44 8.52 1.46
CA TRP A 111 13.07 7.52 0.60
C TRP A 111 12.58 7.60 -0.86
N VAL A 112 11.46 8.26 -1.12
CA VAL A 112 10.99 8.67 -2.45
C VAL A 112 11.81 9.85 -2.99
N GLY A 113 12.44 10.65 -2.14
CA GLY A 113 13.27 11.81 -2.50
C GLY A 113 14.78 11.59 -2.37
N ALA A 114 15.22 10.38 -2.06
CA ALA A 114 16.64 10.09 -1.99
C ALA A 114 17.30 10.20 -3.38
N PRO A 115 18.23 11.14 -3.58
CA PRO A 115 18.80 11.44 -4.90
C PRO A 115 19.55 10.28 -5.53
N TRP A 116 19.96 9.31 -4.73
CA TRP A 116 20.68 8.12 -5.18
C TRP A 116 19.82 7.07 -5.87
N ASN A 117 18.47 7.19 -5.82
CA ASN A 117 17.59 6.21 -6.44
C ASN A 117 16.57 6.82 -7.40
N ILE A 118 17.07 7.19 -8.58
CA ILE A 118 16.25 7.74 -9.68
C ILE A 118 15.05 6.83 -9.99
N SER A 119 15.21 5.51 -9.88
CA SER A 119 14.13 4.55 -10.12
C SER A 119 13.01 4.68 -9.10
N PHE A 120 13.34 4.90 -7.83
CA PHE A 120 12.36 5.15 -6.77
C PHE A 120 11.62 6.46 -6.96
N GLN A 121 12.33 7.55 -7.35
CA GLN A 121 11.70 8.83 -7.66
C GLN A 121 10.74 8.71 -8.84
N ARG A 122 11.17 8.04 -9.92
CA ARG A 122 10.33 7.80 -11.11
C ARG A 122 9.11 6.96 -10.77
N MET A 123 9.28 5.87 -10.01
CA MET A 123 8.17 5.06 -9.52
C MET A 123 7.20 5.89 -8.66
N GLY A 124 7.73 6.69 -7.73
CA GLY A 124 6.94 7.54 -6.85
C GLY A 124 6.12 8.58 -7.63
N ASN A 125 6.70 9.19 -8.66
CA ASN A 125 5.99 10.15 -9.52
C ASN A 125 4.89 9.44 -10.36
N ALA A 126 5.18 8.28 -10.93
CA ALA A 126 4.21 7.49 -11.69
C ALA A 126 3.06 6.99 -10.79
N PHE A 127 3.38 6.54 -9.58
CA PHE A 127 2.40 6.19 -8.56
C PHE A 127 1.50 7.38 -8.20
N ARG A 128 2.10 8.55 -7.92
CA ARG A 128 1.35 9.78 -7.61
C ARG A 128 0.40 10.14 -8.73
N ALA A 129 0.85 10.12 -9.96
CA ALA A 129 0.03 10.41 -11.13
C ALA A 129 -1.19 9.48 -11.25
N ARG A 130 -1.11 8.27 -10.72
CA ARG A 130 -2.22 7.30 -10.70
C ARG A 130 -3.14 7.47 -9.51
N PHE A 131 -2.58 7.69 -8.33
CA PHE A 131 -3.31 7.72 -7.07
C PHE A 131 -4.01 9.08 -6.83
N PHE A 132 -3.36 10.18 -7.23
CA PHE A 132 -3.86 11.54 -7.03
C PHE A 132 -4.61 12.10 -8.26
N ARG A 133 -5.40 11.27 -8.93
CA ARG A 133 -6.29 11.74 -9.98
C ARG A 133 -7.54 12.33 -9.36
N ASP A 134 -7.92 13.52 -9.83
CA ASP A 134 -9.24 14.11 -9.57
C ASP A 134 -10.34 13.33 -10.32
N ALA A 135 -11.60 13.75 -10.14
CA ALA A 135 -12.75 13.11 -10.80
C ALA A 135 -12.68 13.21 -12.32
N ASP A 136 -11.99 14.20 -12.85
CA ASP A 136 -11.85 14.48 -14.30
C ASP A 136 -10.56 13.85 -14.86
N GLY A 137 -9.79 13.10 -14.05
CA GLY A 137 -8.55 12.46 -14.45
C GLY A 137 -7.34 13.39 -14.46
N GLY A 138 -7.50 14.64 -14.04
CA GLY A 138 -6.42 15.61 -13.84
C GLY A 138 -5.55 15.21 -12.62
N LEU A 139 -4.29 15.62 -12.65
CA LEU A 139 -3.46 15.55 -11.46
C LEU A 139 -3.91 16.63 -10.49
N THR A 140 -4.22 16.29 -9.27
CA THR A 140 -4.27 17.29 -8.20
C THR A 140 -2.88 17.92 -8.09
N SER A 141 -2.69 19.03 -8.82
CA SER A 141 -1.46 19.77 -8.86
C SER A 141 -1.32 20.56 -7.56
N GLY A 142 -0.55 20.06 -6.66
CA GLY A 142 -0.22 20.76 -5.43
C GLY A 142 0.37 19.78 -4.44
N ALA A 143 1.29 20.24 -3.64
CA ALA A 143 1.66 19.51 -2.45
C ALA A 143 0.39 19.35 -1.62
N ILE A 144 -0.06 18.12 -1.39
CA ILE A 144 -1.17 17.84 -0.49
C ILE A 144 -0.65 18.05 0.93
N ASP A 145 -0.62 19.32 1.32
CA ASP A 145 -0.19 19.77 2.64
C ASP A 145 -1.40 19.99 3.56
N ASP A 146 -2.61 19.70 3.05
CA ASP A 146 -3.87 19.89 3.73
C ASP A 146 -4.46 18.54 4.16
N SER A 147 -4.76 18.45 5.46
CA SER A 147 -5.37 17.28 6.09
C SER A 147 -6.75 16.97 5.51
N GLU A 148 -7.55 17.98 5.16
CA GLU A 148 -8.89 17.79 4.61
C GLU A 148 -8.84 17.20 3.19
N GLN A 149 -7.91 17.69 2.38
CA GLN A 149 -7.68 17.13 1.03
C GLN A 149 -7.20 15.66 1.10
N LEU A 150 -6.31 15.33 2.03
CA LEU A 150 -5.87 13.96 2.25
C LEU A 150 -7.03 13.05 2.69
N GLN A 151 -7.87 13.54 3.61
CA GLN A 151 -9.04 12.78 4.04
C GLN A 151 -10.04 12.57 2.90
N ALA A 152 -10.31 13.60 2.10
CA ALA A 152 -11.18 13.51 0.93
C ALA A 152 -10.66 12.47 -0.08
N LEU A 153 -9.36 12.50 -0.38
CA LEU A 153 -8.70 11.53 -1.24
C LEU A 153 -8.82 10.09 -0.71
N PHE A 154 -8.57 9.91 0.58
CA PHE A 154 -8.67 8.59 1.22
C PHE A 154 -10.10 8.05 1.18
N ASN A 155 -11.08 8.89 1.47
CA ASN A 155 -12.48 8.52 1.42
C ASN A 155 -12.93 8.19 -0.02
N LYS A 156 -12.50 8.98 -1.01
CA LYS A 156 -12.73 8.73 -2.43
C LYS A 156 -12.14 7.37 -2.83
N TRP A 157 -10.88 7.10 -2.52
CA TRP A 157 -10.22 5.82 -2.80
C TRP A 157 -11.00 4.64 -2.21
N ASN A 158 -11.35 4.72 -0.93
CA ASN A 158 -12.11 3.67 -0.28
C ASN A 158 -13.50 3.45 -0.90
N ALA A 159 -14.17 4.53 -1.34
CA ALA A 159 -15.45 4.43 -2.04
C ALA A 159 -15.29 3.77 -3.43
N GLU A 160 -14.27 4.14 -4.18
CA GLU A 160 -13.97 3.56 -5.49
C GLU A 160 -13.67 2.05 -5.39
N VAL A 161 -12.86 1.62 -4.43
CA VAL A 161 -12.59 0.20 -4.21
C VAL A 161 -13.86 -0.55 -3.84
N LYS A 162 -14.69 0.00 -2.95
CA LYS A 162 -15.97 -0.61 -2.56
C LYS A 162 -16.95 -0.74 -3.74
N ALA A 163 -16.95 0.22 -4.63
CA ALA A 163 -17.80 0.20 -5.82
C ALA A 163 -17.31 -0.76 -6.91
N ALA A 164 -15.99 -0.91 -7.03
CA ALA A 164 -15.36 -1.71 -8.09
C ALA A 164 -15.25 -3.21 -7.78
N VAL A 165 -15.26 -3.59 -6.50
CA VAL A 165 -15.03 -4.98 -6.07
C VAL A 165 -16.34 -5.63 -5.65
N ASP A 166 -16.62 -6.82 -6.19
CA ASP A 166 -17.77 -7.63 -5.77
C ASP A 166 -17.76 -7.85 -4.24
N PRO A 167 -18.86 -7.56 -3.53
CA PRO A 167 -18.94 -7.69 -2.07
C PRO A 167 -18.57 -9.08 -1.55
N SER A 168 -18.82 -10.13 -2.33
CA SER A 168 -18.49 -11.52 -1.95
C SER A 168 -16.98 -11.79 -1.93
N ARG A 169 -16.19 -10.91 -2.57
CA ARG A 169 -14.74 -10.99 -2.68
C ARG A 169 -14.01 -9.89 -1.90
N LEU A 170 -14.75 -8.98 -1.25
CA LEU A 170 -14.19 -7.81 -0.56
C LEU A 170 -14.31 -7.96 0.96
N LEU A 171 -13.18 -7.81 1.64
CA LEU A 171 -13.13 -7.57 3.08
C LEU A 171 -12.72 -6.12 3.33
N ILE A 172 -13.56 -5.35 4.02
CA ILE A 172 -13.18 -4.06 4.60
C ILE A 172 -12.62 -4.37 5.98
N PHE A 173 -11.36 -4.01 6.21
CA PHE A 173 -10.61 -4.50 7.36
C PHE A 173 -9.86 -3.41 8.08
N GLU A 174 -10.06 -3.31 9.38
CA GLU A 174 -9.19 -2.58 10.29
C GLU A 174 -8.32 -3.57 11.06
N VAL A 175 -7.00 -3.36 11.11
CA VAL A 175 -6.08 -4.28 11.80
C VAL A 175 -6.36 -4.43 13.29
N SER A 176 -7.09 -3.48 13.88
CA SER A 176 -7.60 -3.54 15.26
C SER A 176 -8.62 -4.66 15.49
N GLN A 177 -9.29 -5.15 14.43
CA GLN A 177 -10.27 -6.22 14.49
C GLN A 177 -9.65 -7.61 14.74
N GLY A 178 -8.32 -7.74 14.55
CA GLY A 178 -7.62 -8.99 14.84
C GLY A 178 -7.86 -10.11 13.83
N TRP A 179 -7.75 -11.34 14.30
CA TRP A 179 -7.75 -12.54 13.46
C TRP A 179 -9.10 -12.93 12.89
N GLU A 180 -10.17 -12.82 13.67
CA GLU A 180 -11.46 -13.43 13.37
C GLU A 180 -12.01 -13.03 12.00
N PRO A 181 -12.18 -11.74 11.65
CA PRO A 181 -12.74 -11.36 10.35
C PRO A 181 -11.80 -11.72 9.20
N LEU A 182 -10.48 -11.63 9.42
CA LEU A 182 -9.48 -11.96 8.40
C LEU A 182 -9.51 -13.47 8.08
N CYS A 183 -9.49 -14.31 9.12
CA CYS A 183 -9.48 -15.76 8.97
C CYS A 183 -10.81 -16.29 8.41
N ALA A 184 -11.93 -15.76 8.88
CA ALA A 184 -13.26 -16.11 8.34
C ALA A 184 -13.36 -15.77 6.85
N PHE A 185 -12.90 -14.58 6.46
CA PHE A 185 -12.88 -14.17 5.06
C PHE A 185 -11.97 -15.06 4.21
N LEU A 186 -10.78 -15.39 4.68
CA LEU A 186 -9.82 -16.22 3.95
C LEU A 186 -10.20 -17.70 3.93
N GLY A 187 -11.03 -18.16 4.87
CA GLY A 187 -11.41 -19.57 5.02
C GLY A 187 -10.29 -20.40 5.64
N VAL A 188 -9.57 -19.83 6.62
CA VAL A 188 -8.46 -20.46 7.34
C VAL A 188 -8.69 -20.43 8.84
N PRO A 189 -8.13 -21.36 9.62
CA PRO A 189 -8.25 -21.34 11.08
C PRO A 189 -7.56 -20.12 11.69
N VAL A 190 -8.10 -19.65 12.83
CA VAL A 190 -7.46 -18.61 13.63
C VAL A 190 -6.22 -19.20 14.30
N PRO A 191 -5.03 -18.57 14.14
CA PRO A 191 -3.81 -19.06 14.77
C PRO A 191 -3.79 -18.73 16.27
N ASP A 192 -3.13 -19.58 17.04
CA ASP A 192 -2.95 -19.41 18.49
C ASP A 192 -1.75 -18.50 18.80
N VAL A 193 -1.76 -17.31 18.21
CA VAL A 193 -0.77 -16.25 18.48
C VAL A 193 -1.46 -14.88 18.42
N PRO A 194 -0.99 -13.87 19.16
CA PRO A 194 -1.54 -12.53 19.04
C PRO A 194 -1.46 -11.98 17.62
N PHE A 195 -2.46 -11.16 17.23
CA PHE A 195 -2.41 -10.47 15.95
C PHE A 195 -1.18 -9.55 15.89
N PRO A 196 -0.37 -9.60 14.84
CA PRO A 196 0.88 -8.85 14.76
C PRO A 196 0.63 -7.34 14.74
N ARG A 197 1.42 -6.61 15.51
CA ARG A 197 1.43 -5.14 15.53
C ARG A 197 2.82 -4.67 15.12
N VAL A 198 2.94 -4.25 13.88
CA VAL A 198 4.21 -3.88 13.23
C VAL A 198 4.10 -2.50 12.63
N ASN A 199 5.22 -1.76 12.65
CA ASN A 199 5.36 -0.51 11.91
C ASN A 199 4.41 0.59 12.40
N ASP A 200 4.41 0.88 13.69
CA ASP A 200 3.82 2.11 14.21
C ASP A 200 4.57 3.35 13.66
N THR A 201 4.09 4.53 13.97
CA THR A 201 4.69 5.78 13.47
C THR A 201 6.14 5.95 13.93
N THR A 202 6.47 5.48 15.13
CA THR A 202 7.83 5.55 15.70
C THR A 202 8.78 4.64 14.94
N GLU A 203 8.41 3.39 14.76
CA GLU A 203 9.20 2.41 13.99
C GLU A 203 9.41 2.86 12.53
N MET A 204 8.38 3.44 11.88
CA MET A 204 8.50 3.97 10.53
C MET A 204 9.49 5.13 10.45
N LYS A 205 9.45 6.07 11.40
CA LYS A 205 10.42 7.17 11.49
C LYS A 205 11.85 6.66 11.70
N GLU A 206 12.03 5.62 12.50
CA GLU A 206 13.34 4.99 12.72
C GLU A 206 13.86 4.29 11.46
N ARG A 207 13.01 3.57 10.74
CA ARG A 207 13.36 2.93 9.46
C ARG A 207 13.76 3.96 8.40
N ILE A 208 13.04 5.08 8.31
CA ILE A 208 13.39 6.19 7.41
C ILE A 208 14.76 6.78 7.79
N ARG A 209 15.01 7.01 9.09
CA ARG A 209 16.31 7.51 9.57
C ARG A 209 17.46 6.52 9.33
N ALA A 210 17.22 5.22 9.50
CA ALA A 210 18.22 4.18 9.27
C ALA A 210 18.59 4.09 7.79
N ALA A 211 17.60 4.15 6.89
CA ALA A 211 17.84 4.18 5.45
C ALA A 211 18.72 5.38 5.04
N HIS A 212 18.55 6.55 5.68
CA HIS A 212 19.40 7.72 5.42
C HIS A 212 20.83 7.55 5.90
N ARG A 213 21.06 6.86 7.02
CA ARG A 213 22.42 6.69 7.59
C ARG A 213 23.30 5.72 6.79
N HIS A 214 22.70 4.82 6.02
CA HIS A 214 23.46 3.83 5.24
C HIS A 214 23.99 4.38 3.90
N TYR A 215 23.62 5.62 3.54
CA TYR A 215 23.90 6.21 2.22
C TYR A 215 24.56 7.61 2.31
N ILE A 216 25.08 7.99 3.48
CA ILE A 216 26.01 9.08 3.70
C ILE A 216 27.39 8.49 4.03
#